data_ce8cfa7369a5daa0568869d51b9d6429
#
_entry.id   ce8cfa7369a5daa0568869d51b9d6429
#
_cell.length_a   1.000
_cell.length_b   1.000
_cell.length_c   1.000
_cell.angle_alpha   90.00
_cell.angle_beta   90.00
_cell.angle_gamma   90.00
#
_symmetry.space_group_name_H-M   'P 1'
#
loop_
_entity.id
_entity.type
_entity.pdbx_description
1 polymer ?
#
loop_
_entity_poly.entity_id
_entity_poly.type
_entity_poly.pdbx_seq_one_letter_code
_entity_poly.pdbx_strand_id
1 'polypeptide(L)'
;NDLPAHLLKRIRKNDVVGANLQFNQLSGYGLGIKPMLRIVENGKVVGYEECADEEVLRFFEDNDIDGFFLEQVNDMMTFFNVFPEIIVNKPGTKIVSLRHLEAAFSRWGSMEERDSEIRWHYYNQWEGGAVKGKVYRTPVLSRYHTYDDLKSKVAKSRERRFVLQVGMPTAGNTYYSRPNWWSIFRSGWYDLSVLLPKFKAALLKNHLAVRYVVYISDEYWKEMARLKNVAGDREKEIRMREEITQQLIDFLANENTKGGTLISTRKFAPSGSGATLEDKYIQIEHVESAIKGGEFIEDAEEANNIISYAMGVHPNLNGATP
;
A
#
# COMPACT_ATOMS: atom_id res chain seq x y z
N ASN A 1 11.21 -1.47 -19.29
CA ASN A 1 10.60 -2.63 -18.64
C ASN A 1 10.70 -2.48 -17.12
N ASP A 2 9.76 -1.70 -16.53
CA ASP A 2 9.85 -1.20 -15.17
C ASP A 2 8.78 -1.82 -14.23
N LEU A 3 8.33 -3.04 -14.57
CA LEU A 3 7.28 -3.74 -13.85
C LEU A 3 7.55 -3.87 -12.34
N PRO A 4 8.75 -4.28 -11.87
CA PRO A 4 9.01 -4.39 -10.44
C PRO A 4 8.89 -3.06 -9.70
N ALA A 5 9.41 -1.97 -10.25
CA ALA A 5 9.31 -0.65 -9.63
C ALA A 5 7.85 -0.14 -9.58
N HIS A 6 7.07 -0.36 -10.64
CA HIS A 6 5.64 -0.06 -10.65
C HIS A 6 4.87 -0.87 -9.62
N LEU A 7 5.19 -2.15 -9.47
CA LEU A 7 4.57 -3.03 -8.48
C LEU A 7 4.86 -2.54 -7.06
N LEU A 8 6.13 -2.27 -6.74
CA LEU A 8 6.51 -1.76 -5.42
C LEU A 8 5.81 -0.43 -5.09
N LYS A 9 5.65 0.47 -6.07
CA LYS A 9 4.88 1.71 -5.89
C LYS A 9 3.41 1.44 -5.54
N ARG A 10 2.79 0.42 -6.15
CA ARG A 10 1.41 0.04 -5.84
C ARG A 10 1.31 -0.61 -4.46
N ILE A 11 2.18 -1.54 -4.13
CA ILE A 11 2.23 -2.18 -2.80
C ILE A 11 2.31 -1.13 -1.70
N ARG A 12 3.21 -0.15 -1.81
CA ARG A 12 3.42 0.92 -0.83
C ARG A 12 2.26 1.90 -0.68
N LYS A 13 1.26 1.86 -1.57
CA LYS A 13 0.07 2.72 -1.53
C LYS A 13 -1.14 2.07 -0.86
N ASN A 14 -1.02 0.81 -0.47
CA ASN A 14 -2.15 0.05 0.06
C ASN A 14 -1.72 -0.71 1.32
N ASP A 15 -2.29 -0.33 2.44
CA ASP A 15 -1.93 -0.85 3.76
C ASP A 15 -2.26 -2.34 3.88
N VAL A 16 -3.39 -2.78 3.32
CA VAL A 16 -3.83 -4.19 3.36
C VAL A 16 -2.88 -5.08 2.57
N VAL A 17 -2.47 -4.64 1.38
CA VAL A 17 -1.49 -5.38 0.57
C VAL A 17 -0.15 -5.48 1.30
N GLY A 18 0.30 -4.38 1.92
CA GLY A 18 1.54 -4.36 2.71
C GLY A 18 1.49 -5.33 3.90
N ALA A 19 0.42 -5.28 4.69
CA ALA A 19 0.22 -6.15 5.85
C ALA A 19 0.15 -7.64 5.47
N ASN A 20 -0.60 -7.97 4.41
CA ASN A 20 -0.69 -9.34 3.92
C ASN A 20 0.65 -9.89 3.40
N LEU A 21 1.43 -9.07 2.70
CA LEU A 21 2.78 -9.46 2.27
C LEU A 21 3.68 -9.71 3.47
N GLN A 22 3.68 -8.82 4.46
CA GLN A 22 4.48 -8.98 5.67
C GLN A 22 4.09 -10.25 6.43
N PHE A 23 2.79 -10.54 6.55
CA PHE A 23 2.31 -11.77 7.15
C PHE A 23 2.84 -13.01 6.40
N ASN A 24 2.71 -13.04 5.07
CA ASN A 24 3.20 -14.15 4.25
C ASN A 24 4.72 -14.31 4.33
N GLN A 25 5.47 -13.22 4.38
CA GLN A 25 6.93 -13.24 4.56
C GLN A 25 7.33 -13.82 5.89
N LEU A 26 6.74 -13.35 6.99
CA LEU A 26 7.04 -13.85 8.33
C LEU A 26 6.61 -15.31 8.50
N SER A 27 5.46 -15.70 7.92
CA SER A 27 4.99 -17.08 7.93
C SER A 27 5.89 -18.01 7.12
N GLY A 28 6.39 -17.53 5.98
CA GLY A 28 7.33 -18.28 5.13
C GLY A 28 8.73 -18.39 5.74
N TYR A 29 9.16 -17.36 6.46
CA TYR A 29 10.43 -17.39 7.21
C TYR A 29 10.35 -18.33 8.43
N GLY A 30 9.20 -18.34 9.13
CA GLY A 30 8.97 -19.19 10.30
C GLY A 30 9.96 -18.89 11.43
N LEU A 31 10.71 -19.92 11.84
CA LEU A 31 11.73 -19.84 12.89
C LEU A 31 13.19 -19.71 12.34
N GLY A 32 13.31 -19.40 11.05
CA GLY A 32 14.61 -19.36 10.39
C GLY A 32 15.08 -20.71 9.88
N ILE A 33 16.35 -20.80 9.49
CA ILE A 33 16.98 -22.02 8.97
C ILE A 33 18.10 -22.48 9.90
N LYS A 34 18.09 -23.77 10.23
CA LYS A 34 19.17 -24.41 10.98
C LYS A 34 19.71 -25.62 10.23
N PRO A 35 21.03 -25.87 10.23
CA PRO A 35 21.57 -27.10 9.68
C PRO A 35 21.27 -28.26 10.61
N MET A 36 20.63 -29.31 10.07
CA MET A 36 20.23 -30.49 10.82
C MET A 36 20.77 -31.75 10.14
N LEU A 37 21.21 -32.72 10.93
CA LEU A 37 21.57 -34.05 10.47
C LEU A 37 20.34 -34.97 10.54
N ARG A 38 20.15 -35.74 9.49
CA ARG A 38 19.06 -36.72 9.44
C ARG A 38 19.52 -38.02 10.11
N ILE A 39 18.77 -38.50 11.11
CA ILE A 39 18.96 -39.81 11.72
C ILE A 39 18.19 -40.82 10.86
N VAL A 40 18.92 -41.77 10.27
CA VAL A 40 18.34 -42.77 9.36
C VAL A 40 18.51 -44.17 9.97
N GLU A 41 17.40 -44.87 10.23
CA GLU A 41 17.38 -46.28 10.65
C GLU A 41 16.64 -47.09 9.60
N ASN A 42 17.25 -48.22 9.20
CA ASN A 42 16.68 -49.13 8.21
C ASN A 42 16.20 -48.42 6.90
N GLY A 43 16.94 -47.38 6.46
CA GLY A 43 16.59 -46.60 5.26
C GLY A 43 15.43 -45.61 5.45
N LYS A 44 14.91 -45.44 6.65
CA LYS A 44 13.86 -44.43 6.98
C LYS A 44 14.43 -43.34 7.88
N VAL A 45 14.01 -42.13 7.64
CA VAL A 45 14.32 -41.00 8.52
C VAL A 45 13.48 -41.14 9.79
N VAL A 46 14.14 -41.33 10.94
CA VAL A 46 13.48 -41.47 12.26
C VAL A 46 13.57 -40.20 13.11
N GLY A 47 14.43 -39.25 12.74
CA GLY A 47 14.57 -38.01 13.46
C GLY A 47 15.58 -37.07 12.82
N TYR A 48 15.80 -35.94 13.49
CA TYR A 48 16.78 -34.93 13.15
C TYR A 48 17.54 -34.52 14.41
N GLU A 49 18.84 -34.31 14.29
CA GLU A 49 19.69 -33.74 15.35
C GLU A 49 20.40 -32.48 14.85
N GLU A 50 20.81 -31.61 15.74
CA GLU A 50 21.54 -30.39 15.36
C GLU A 50 22.90 -30.76 14.77
N CYS A 51 23.28 -30.07 13.70
CA CYS A 51 24.58 -30.26 13.07
C CYS A 51 25.68 -29.69 13.99
N ALA A 52 26.64 -30.52 14.33
CA ALA A 52 27.79 -30.12 15.14
C ALA A 52 29.08 -29.89 14.30
N ASP A 53 28.98 -29.94 12.97
CA ASP A 53 30.12 -29.69 12.07
C ASP A 53 30.51 -28.21 12.10
N GLU A 54 31.69 -27.91 12.62
CA GLU A 54 32.18 -26.54 12.78
C GLU A 54 32.32 -25.81 11.43
N GLU A 55 32.65 -26.48 10.33
CA GLU A 55 32.78 -25.87 9.01
C GLU A 55 31.38 -25.43 8.49
N VAL A 56 30.37 -26.27 8.73
CA VAL A 56 28.99 -25.95 8.36
C VAL A 56 28.43 -24.79 9.21
N LEU A 57 28.60 -24.88 10.53
CA LEU A 57 28.13 -23.83 11.44
C LEU A 57 28.80 -22.48 11.13
N ARG A 58 30.10 -22.47 10.90
CA ARG A 58 30.85 -21.28 10.51
C ARG A 58 30.36 -20.71 9.16
N PHE A 59 30.07 -21.56 8.18
CA PHE A 59 29.51 -21.12 6.90
C PHE A 59 28.16 -20.42 7.08
N PHE A 60 27.30 -20.94 7.97
CA PHE A 60 26.01 -20.32 8.29
C PHE A 60 26.19 -18.96 8.94
N GLU A 61 27.11 -18.83 9.88
CA GLU A 61 27.41 -17.59 10.58
C GLU A 61 28.06 -16.55 9.65
N ASP A 62 29.14 -16.94 8.94
CA ASP A 62 29.89 -16.06 8.03
C ASP A 62 29.05 -15.49 6.90
N ASN A 63 27.95 -16.18 6.52
CA ASN A 63 27.06 -15.78 5.44
C ASN A 63 25.70 -15.22 5.92
N ASP A 64 25.48 -15.09 7.24
CA ASP A 64 24.17 -14.68 7.78
C ASP A 64 23.02 -15.40 7.07
N ILE A 65 23.02 -16.75 7.14
CA ILE A 65 22.07 -17.56 6.37
C ILE A 65 20.60 -17.24 6.73
N ASP A 66 20.35 -16.88 7.98
CA ASP A 66 19.01 -16.47 8.42
C ASP A 66 18.57 -15.17 7.74
N GLY A 67 19.43 -14.14 7.73
CA GLY A 67 19.18 -12.89 7.02
C GLY A 67 19.02 -13.11 5.51
N PHE A 68 19.94 -13.89 4.92
CA PHE A 68 19.87 -14.26 3.51
C PHE A 68 18.53 -14.96 3.18
N PHE A 69 18.07 -15.89 4.03
CA PHE A 69 16.81 -16.60 3.82
C PHE A 69 15.61 -15.65 3.91
N LEU A 70 15.60 -14.75 4.89
CA LEU A 70 14.53 -13.76 5.03
C LEU A 70 14.44 -12.85 3.80
N GLU A 71 15.57 -12.41 3.25
CA GLU A 71 15.62 -11.64 2.00
C GLU A 71 15.07 -12.43 0.81
N GLN A 72 15.41 -13.74 0.69
CA GLN A 72 14.87 -14.61 -0.34
C GLN A 72 13.35 -14.80 -0.20
N VAL A 73 12.85 -15.00 1.01
CA VAL A 73 11.41 -15.13 1.28
C VAL A 73 10.68 -13.85 0.93
N ASN A 74 11.25 -12.69 1.25
CA ASN A 74 10.66 -11.39 0.91
C ASN A 74 10.43 -11.25 -0.60
N ASP A 75 11.46 -11.49 -1.40
CA ASP A 75 11.34 -11.42 -2.86
C ASP A 75 10.47 -12.54 -3.43
N MET A 76 10.52 -13.74 -2.84
CA MET A 76 9.68 -14.86 -3.25
C MET A 76 8.20 -14.55 -3.08
N MET A 77 7.77 -14.00 -1.94
CA MET A 77 6.36 -13.66 -1.70
C MET A 77 5.89 -12.47 -2.56
N THR A 78 6.80 -11.55 -2.89
CA THR A 78 6.48 -10.36 -3.68
C THR A 78 6.46 -10.64 -5.18
N PHE A 79 7.43 -11.38 -5.70
CA PHE A 79 7.68 -11.51 -7.14
C PHE A 79 7.60 -12.95 -7.65
N PHE A 80 7.59 -13.96 -6.79
CA PHE A 80 7.75 -15.38 -7.13
C PHE A 80 9.06 -15.70 -7.87
N ASN A 81 10.02 -14.80 -7.83
CA ASN A 81 11.35 -14.96 -8.41
C ASN A 81 12.38 -14.45 -7.42
N VAL A 82 13.43 -15.23 -7.21
CA VAL A 82 14.58 -14.86 -6.40
C VAL A 82 15.88 -15.13 -7.15
N PHE A 83 16.91 -14.40 -6.80
CA PHE A 83 18.18 -14.38 -7.51
C PHE A 83 19.35 -14.61 -6.53
N PRO A 84 19.46 -15.80 -5.93
CA PRO A 84 20.59 -16.11 -5.06
C PRO A 84 21.88 -16.20 -5.86
N GLU A 85 22.91 -15.46 -5.44
CA GLU A 85 24.25 -15.53 -5.99
C GLU A 85 25.13 -16.45 -5.16
N ILE A 86 25.78 -17.40 -5.82
CA ILE A 86 26.78 -18.29 -5.24
C ILE A 86 28.17 -17.76 -5.60
N ILE A 87 29.05 -17.66 -4.60
CA ILE A 87 30.44 -17.28 -4.79
C ILE A 87 31.33 -18.45 -4.38
N VAL A 88 32.21 -18.89 -5.29
CA VAL A 88 33.17 -19.94 -5.04
C VAL A 88 34.56 -19.36 -4.78
N ASN A 89 35.39 -20.10 -4.05
CA ASN A 89 36.77 -19.70 -3.81
C ASN A 89 37.62 -19.63 -5.10
N LYS A 90 38.82 -19.03 -5.05
CA LYS A 90 39.68 -18.89 -6.22
C LYS A 90 39.99 -20.22 -6.93
N PRO A 91 40.30 -21.32 -6.22
CA PRO A 91 40.50 -22.63 -6.84
C PRO A 91 39.22 -23.24 -7.41
N GLY A 92 38.01 -22.80 -6.99
CA GLY A 92 36.72 -23.32 -7.46
C GLY A 92 36.30 -24.63 -6.79
N THR A 93 36.85 -24.91 -5.61
CA THR A 93 36.62 -26.18 -4.89
C THR A 93 35.53 -26.11 -3.84
N LYS A 94 35.22 -24.90 -3.31
CA LYS A 94 34.26 -24.68 -2.23
C LYS A 94 33.41 -23.45 -2.53
N ILE A 95 32.13 -23.50 -2.17
CA ILE A 95 31.25 -22.33 -2.07
C ILE A 95 31.67 -21.60 -0.78
N VAL A 96 31.98 -20.32 -0.89
CA VAL A 96 32.44 -19.51 0.24
C VAL A 96 31.47 -18.43 0.66
N SER A 97 30.56 -18.02 -0.26
CA SER A 97 29.57 -17.02 0.10
C SER A 97 28.28 -17.18 -0.71
N LEU A 98 27.17 -16.83 -0.06
CA LEU A 98 25.86 -16.65 -0.65
C LEU A 98 25.48 -15.18 -0.54
N ARG A 99 24.81 -14.65 -1.56
CA ARG A 99 24.31 -13.28 -1.55
C ARG A 99 22.91 -13.20 -2.13
N HIS A 100 22.12 -12.35 -1.55
CA HIS A 100 20.84 -11.95 -2.13
C HIS A 100 21.05 -10.86 -3.20
N LEU A 101 20.46 -11.06 -4.37
CA LEU A 101 20.36 -10.02 -5.39
C LEU A 101 18.88 -9.65 -5.51
N GLU A 102 18.54 -8.42 -5.16
CA GLU A 102 17.15 -7.95 -5.13
C GLU A 102 16.45 -8.19 -6.47
N ALA A 103 15.27 -8.81 -6.43
CA ALA A 103 14.49 -9.10 -7.63
C ALA A 103 14.07 -7.83 -8.39
N ALA A 104 13.87 -6.73 -7.67
CA ALA A 104 13.57 -5.44 -8.29
C ALA A 104 14.66 -4.97 -9.26
N PHE A 105 15.92 -5.28 -8.97
CA PHE A 105 17.10 -4.87 -9.75
C PHE A 105 17.67 -5.97 -10.62
N SER A 106 17.12 -7.16 -10.56
CA SER A 106 17.57 -8.35 -11.30
C SER A 106 16.79 -8.56 -12.58
N ARG A 107 17.49 -8.93 -13.66
CA ARG A 107 16.88 -9.26 -14.96
C ARG A 107 17.55 -10.48 -15.55
N TRP A 108 16.74 -11.40 -16.05
CA TRP A 108 17.23 -12.51 -16.84
C TRP A 108 17.64 -12.04 -18.25
N GLY A 109 18.69 -12.61 -18.79
CA GLY A 109 19.00 -12.54 -20.22
C GLY A 109 17.94 -13.25 -21.07
N SER A 110 18.05 -13.21 -22.38
CA SER A 110 17.14 -13.95 -23.25
C SER A 110 17.23 -15.45 -22.96
N MET A 111 16.06 -16.08 -22.94
CA MET A 111 15.96 -17.55 -22.86
C MET A 111 16.19 -18.12 -24.25
N GLU A 112 17.04 -19.13 -24.39
CA GLU A 112 17.26 -19.79 -25.64
C GLU A 112 16.08 -20.72 -25.97
N GLU A 113 15.58 -20.63 -27.19
CA GLU A 113 14.37 -21.36 -27.61
C GLU A 113 14.57 -22.88 -27.59
N ARG A 114 15.79 -23.35 -27.84
CA ARG A 114 16.09 -24.78 -27.99
C ARG A 114 16.06 -25.54 -26.69
N ASP A 115 16.63 -24.98 -25.62
CA ASP A 115 16.82 -25.66 -24.35
C ASP A 115 16.03 -24.99 -23.18
N SER A 116 15.37 -23.87 -23.46
CA SER A 116 14.66 -23.05 -22.48
C SER A 116 15.55 -22.61 -21.30
N GLU A 117 16.87 -22.52 -21.55
CA GLU A 117 17.84 -22.13 -20.53
C GLU A 117 18.13 -20.62 -20.58
N ILE A 118 18.30 -20.05 -19.39
CA ILE A 118 18.75 -18.67 -19.18
C ILE A 118 20.24 -18.73 -18.85
N ARG A 119 21.08 -18.12 -19.68
CA ARG A 119 22.54 -18.19 -19.52
C ARG A 119 23.11 -17.04 -18.75
N TRP A 120 22.43 -15.88 -18.72
CA TRP A 120 22.94 -14.65 -18.13
C TRP A 120 21.92 -13.98 -17.23
N HIS A 121 22.42 -13.45 -16.14
CA HIS A 121 21.74 -12.55 -15.25
C HIS A 121 22.35 -11.15 -15.35
N TYR A 122 21.51 -10.11 -15.29
CA TYR A 122 21.90 -8.71 -15.33
C TYR A 122 21.38 -8.01 -14.09
N TYR A 123 22.27 -7.30 -13.39
CA TYR A 123 21.94 -6.55 -12.20
C TYR A 123 22.24 -5.07 -12.38
N ASN A 124 21.26 -4.20 -12.12
CA ASN A 124 21.39 -2.75 -12.14
C ASN A 124 20.18 -2.09 -11.49
N GLN A 125 20.33 -0.84 -11.06
CA GLN A 125 19.19 0.02 -10.72
C GLN A 125 18.45 0.45 -11.99
N TRP A 126 17.35 -0.24 -12.29
CA TRP A 126 16.49 0.05 -13.43
C TRP A 126 15.43 1.08 -13.02
N GLU A 127 15.64 2.36 -13.31
CA GLU A 127 14.64 3.39 -13.10
C GLU A 127 14.22 4.00 -14.45
N GLY A 128 12.90 3.97 -14.72
CA GLY A 128 12.32 4.61 -15.91
C GLY A 128 12.83 4.08 -17.24
N GLY A 129 13.31 2.83 -17.28
CA GLY A 129 13.87 2.21 -18.48
C GLY A 129 15.28 2.70 -18.85
N ALA A 130 15.84 3.64 -18.09
CA ALA A 130 17.22 4.09 -18.28
C ALA A 130 18.18 3.27 -17.42
N VAL A 131 19.31 2.87 -18.02
CA VAL A 131 20.42 2.22 -17.32
C VAL A 131 21.25 3.30 -16.66
N LYS A 132 21.17 3.39 -15.33
CA LYS A 132 22.05 4.27 -14.54
C LYS A 132 23.26 3.44 -14.08
N GLY A 133 24.44 3.80 -14.55
CA GLY A 133 25.69 3.17 -14.11
C GLY A 133 26.04 1.87 -14.86
N LYS A 134 26.90 1.07 -14.23
CA LYS A 134 27.43 -0.17 -14.81
C LYS A 134 26.46 -1.33 -14.63
N VAL A 135 26.11 -2.00 -15.73
CA VAL A 135 25.36 -3.26 -15.68
C VAL A 135 26.31 -4.38 -15.32
N TYR A 136 26.02 -5.10 -14.25
CA TYR A 136 26.75 -6.31 -13.87
C TYR A 136 26.11 -7.51 -14.54
N ARG A 137 26.93 -8.32 -15.21
CA ARG A 137 26.52 -9.54 -15.87
C ARG A 137 27.13 -10.73 -15.17
N THR A 138 26.30 -11.68 -14.77
CA THR A 138 26.71 -12.89 -14.05
C THR A 138 26.16 -14.12 -14.76
N PRO A 139 26.95 -15.20 -14.96
CA PRO A 139 26.44 -16.44 -15.54
C PRO A 139 25.41 -17.10 -14.61
N VAL A 140 24.37 -17.66 -15.21
CA VAL A 140 23.31 -18.38 -14.52
C VAL A 140 23.63 -19.87 -14.54
N LEU A 141 23.40 -20.56 -13.42
CA LEU A 141 23.53 -22.01 -13.36
C LEU A 141 22.26 -22.67 -13.89
N SER A 142 22.45 -23.80 -14.61
CA SER A 142 21.32 -24.59 -15.08
C SER A 142 20.46 -25.05 -13.92
N ARG A 143 19.13 -25.06 -14.11
CA ARG A 143 18.16 -25.60 -13.13
C ARG A 143 18.33 -27.09 -12.95
N TYR A 144 18.83 -27.76 -13.97
CA TYR A 144 19.06 -29.17 -14.03
C TYR A 144 20.56 -29.44 -13.87
N HIS A 145 20.91 -30.44 -13.04
CA HIS A 145 22.30 -30.78 -12.79
C HIS A 145 23.17 -29.59 -12.32
N THR A 146 22.63 -28.76 -11.45
CA THR A 146 23.24 -27.49 -10.99
C THR A 146 24.68 -27.65 -10.52
N TYR A 147 24.98 -28.74 -9.78
CA TYR A 147 26.32 -29.01 -9.28
C TYR A 147 27.33 -29.33 -10.38
N ASP A 148 26.96 -30.15 -11.37
CA ASP A 148 27.80 -30.50 -12.51
C ASP A 148 28.03 -29.30 -13.43
N ASP A 149 27.00 -28.47 -13.62
CA ASP A 149 27.10 -27.24 -14.37
C ASP A 149 28.03 -26.24 -13.68
N LEU A 150 27.94 -26.10 -12.34
CA LEU A 150 28.86 -25.28 -11.56
C LEU A 150 30.31 -25.75 -11.76
N LYS A 151 30.59 -27.04 -11.59
CA LYS A 151 31.94 -27.60 -11.81
C LYS A 151 32.45 -27.33 -13.22
N SER A 152 31.59 -27.57 -14.22
CA SER A 152 31.93 -27.34 -15.62
C SER A 152 32.28 -25.87 -15.91
N LYS A 153 31.45 -24.93 -15.40
CA LYS A 153 31.66 -23.49 -15.59
C LYS A 153 32.90 -22.97 -14.87
N VAL A 154 33.13 -23.44 -13.66
CA VAL A 154 34.36 -23.12 -12.88
C VAL A 154 35.61 -23.62 -13.59
N ALA A 155 35.59 -24.82 -14.17
CA ALA A 155 36.71 -25.38 -14.88
C ALA A 155 37.00 -24.67 -16.22
N LYS A 156 35.94 -24.22 -16.91
CA LYS A 156 36.03 -23.60 -18.27
C LYS A 156 36.26 -22.08 -18.22
N SER A 157 36.03 -21.43 -17.10
CA SER A 157 36.11 -19.96 -16.98
C SER A 157 36.84 -19.52 -15.74
N ARG A 158 37.19 -18.21 -15.69
CA ARG A 158 37.70 -17.56 -14.49
C ARG A 158 36.58 -17.00 -13.59
N GLU A 159 35.32 -17.19 -14.00
CA GLU A 159 34.17 -16.73 -13.22
C GLU A 159 34.09 -17.49 -11.90
N ARG A 160 33.75 -16.77 -10.85
CA ARG A 160 33.64 -17.30 -9.48
C ARG A 160 32.31 -16.91 -8.84
N ARG A 161 31.47 -16.22 -9.59
CA ARG A 161 30.12 -15.81 -9.19
C ARG A 161 29.11 -16.38 -10.14
N PHE A 162 28.05 -16.95 -9.61
CA PHE A 162 27.00 -17.60 -10.39
C PHE A 162 25.64 -17.32 -9.74
N VAL A 163 24.60 -17.14 -10.54
CA VAL A 163 23.24 -16.92 -10.08
C VAL A 163 22.42 -18.18 -10.31
N LEU A 164 21.61 -18.55 -9.33
CA LEU A 164 20.62 -19.62 -9.46
C LEU A 164 19.28 -19.06 -9.96
N GLN A 165 18.65 -19.78 -10.85
CA GLN A 165 17.26 -19.51 -11.24
C GLN A 165 16.33 -20.23 -10.26
N VAL A 166 15.76 -19.47 -9.32
CA VAL A 166 14.80 -19.97 -8.34
C VAL A 166 13.52 -19.19 -8.46
N GLY A 167 12.40 -19.86 -8.42
CA GLY A 167 11.09 -19.22 -8.50
C GLY A 167 9.96 -20.19 -8.18
N MET A 168 8.83 -19.66 -7.76
CA MET A 168 7.61 -20.42 -7.56
C MET A 168 6.93 -20.66 -8.90
N PRO A 169 6.71 -21.92 -9.32
CA PRO A 169 6.16 -22.21 -10.63
C PRO A 169 4.78 -21.58 -10.83
N THR A 170 4.59 -20.95 -11.98
CA THR A 170 3.30 -20.40 -12.40
C THR A 170 2.97 -20.90 -13.79
N ALA A 171 1.79 -21.46 -13.99
CA ALA A 171 1.38 -22.00 -15.29
C ALA A 171 1.48 -20.98 -16.41
N GLY A 172 2.11 -21.37 -17.52
CA GLY A 172 2.32 -20.50 -18.68
C GLY A 172 3.39 -19.41 -18.52
N ASN A 173 4.13 -19.37 -17.40
CA ASN A 173 5.16 -18.37 -17.13
C ASN A 173 6.47 -19.04 -16.70
N THR A 174 7.16 -19.67 -17.64
CA THR A 174 8.43 -20.37 -17.38
C THR A 174 9.63 -19.44 -17.26
N TYR A 175 9.58 -18.28 -17.92
CA TYR A 175 10.68 -17.32 -17.94
C TYR A 175 10.72 -16.45 -16.67
N TYR A 176 9.58 -15.85 -16.32
CA TYR A 176 9.34 -15.20 -15.02
C TYR A 176 8.06 -15.75 -14.42
N SER A 177 8.15 -16.23 -13.20
CA SER A 177 6.97 -16.55 -12.42
C SER A 177 6.17 -15.29 -12.08
N ARG A 178 4.86 -15.42 -11.97
CA ARG A 178 3.97 -14.29 -11.63
C ARG A 178 3.04 -14.69 -10.50
N PRO A 179 3.06 -13.97 -9.38
CA PRO A 179 2.12 -14.22 -8.29
C PRO A 179 0.66 -14.11 -8.74
N ASN A 180 -0.16 -15.08 -8.37
CA ASN A 180 -1.58 -15.06 -8.70
C ASN A 180 -2.31 -13.88 -8.04
N TRP A 181 -1.85 -13.46 -6.86
CA TRP A 181 -2.43 -12.34 -6.14
C TRP A 181 -2.30 -10.99 -6.89
N TRP A 182 -1.44 -10.87 -7.90
CA TRP A 182 -1.38 -9.68 -8.74
C TRP A 182 -2.69 -9.39 -9.49
N SER A 183 -3.62 -10.33 -9.53
CA SER A 183 -4.97 -10.15 -10.07
C SER A 183 -5.72 -8.99 -9.40
N ILE A 184 -5.45 -8.69 -8.13
CA ILE A 184 -6.06 -7.55 -7.41
C ILE A 184 -5.85 -6.22 -8.12
N PHE A 185 -4.71 -6.06 -8.81
CA PHE A 185 -4.39 -4.84 -9.56
C PHE A 185 -5.18 -4.67 -10.86
N ARG A 186 -5.95 -5.69 -11.27
CA ARG A 186 -6.79 -5.68 -12.47
C ARG A 186 -8.27 -5.82 -12.17
N SER A 187 -8.63 -6.34 -11.01
CA SER A 187 -10.02 -6.59 -10.61
C SER A 187 -10.77 -5.33 -10.16
N GLY A 188 -10.08 -4.21 -9.95
CA GLY A 188 -10.66 -2.97 -9.44
C GLY A 188 -10.66 -2.84 -7.91
N TRP A 189 -10.56 -3.94 -7.17
CA TRP A 189 -10.62 -3.94 -5.70
C TRP A 189 -9.47 -3.16 -5.05
N TYR A 190 -8.27 -3.27 -5.61
CA TYR A 190 -7.13 -2.46 -5.18
C TYR A 190 -7.41 -0.96 -5.37
N ASP A 191 -7.95 -0.56 -6.52
CA ASP A 191 -8.20 0.85 -6.82
C ASP A 191 -9.31 1.39 -5.91
N LEU A 192 -10.36 0.60 -5.64
CA LEU A 192 -11.42 0.94 -4.70
C LEU A 192 -10.86 1.16 -3.29
N SER A 193 -10.06 0.23 -2.76
CA SER A 193 -9.45 0.36 -1.42
C SER A 193 -8.54 1.58 -1.27
N VAL A 194 -7.89 2.04 -2.35
CA VAL A 194 -7.05 3.27 -2.36
C VAL A 194 -7.89 4.54 -2.49
N LEU A 195 -9.03 4.48 -3.22
CA LEU A 195 -9.87 5.66 -3.47
C LEU A 195 -10.79 5.99 -2.30
N LEU A 196 -11.34 4.99 -1.61
CA LEU A 196 -12.29 5.18 -0.51
C LEU A 196 -11.75 6.07 0.63
N PRO A 197 -10.53 5.88 1.16
CA PRO A 197 -9.99 6.77 2.18
C PRO A 197 -9.83 8.21 1.71
N LYS A 198 -9.45 8.42 0.45
CA LYS A 198 -9.32 9.76 -0.14
C LYS A 198 -10.66 10.44 -0.31
N PHE A 199 -11.66 9.68 -0.74
CA PHE A 199 -13.02 10.17 -0.87
C PHE A 199 -13.58 10.58 0.50
N LYS A 200 -13.44 9.73 1.53
CA LYS A 200 -13.82 10.06 2.91
C LYS A 200 -13.12 11.32 3.42
N ALA A 201 -11.81 11.44 3.19
CA ALA A 201 -11.06 12.62 3.58
C ALA A 201 -11.54 13.90 2.85
N ALA A 202 -11.86 13.80 1.57
CA ALA A 202 -12.42 14.90 0.79
C ALA A 202 -13.81 15.29 1.28
N LEU A 203 -14.67 14.32 1.58
CA LEU A 203 -15.98 14.55 2.16
C LEU A 203 -15.89 15.29 3.49
N LEU A 204 -15.07 14.81 4.42
CA LEU A 204 -14.86 15.46 5.71
C LEU A 204 -14.37 16.90 5.56
N LYS A 205 -13.45 17.15 4.63
CA LYS A 205 -12.99 18.51 4.35
C LYS A 205 -14.10 19.41 3.79
N ASN A 206 -14.93 18.87 2.89
CA ASN A 206 -16.00 19.63 2.26
C ASN A 206 -17.20 19.82 3.20
N HIS A 207 -17.47 18.87 4.10
CA HIS A 207 -18.52 19.01 5.12
C HIS A 207 -18.27 20.14 6.11
N LEU A 208 -17.01 20.51 6.30
CA LEU A 208 -16.65 21.68 7.11
C LEU A 208 -16.94 23.00 6.38
N ALA A 209 -17.29 22.97 5.08
CA ALA A 209 -17.40 24.17 4.26
C ALA A 209 -18.80 24.80 4.28
N VAL A 210 -19.90 24.03 4.40
CA VAL A 210 -21.26 24.59 4.46
C VAL A 210 -22.09 23.79 5.45
N ARG A 211 -22.19 24.27 6.69
CA ARG A 211 -23.01 23.65 7.73
C ARG A 211 -24.37 24.26 7.86
N TYR A 212 -24.51 25.52 7.52
CA TYR A 212 -25.73 26.30 7.71
C TYR A 212 -26.07 27.10 6.47
N VAL A 213 -27.36 27.13 6.15
CA VAL A 213 -27.94 28.13 5.23
C VAL A 213 -28.73 29.12 6.06
N VAL A 214 -28.39 30.38 5.95
CA VAL A 214 -29.05 31.46 6.69
C VAL A 214 -29.92 32.25 5.72
N TYR A 215 -31.21 32.22 5.95
CA TYR A 215 -32.16 33.04 5.23
C TYR A 215 -32.46 34.29 6.05
N ILE A 216 -32.30 35.46 5.44
CA ILE A 216 -32.56 36.77 6.07
C ILE A 216 -33.62 37.46 5.25
N SER A 217 -34.74 37.86 5.87
CA SER A 217 -35.81 38.53 5.17
C SER A 217 -35.44 39.95 4.75
N ASP A 218 -36.01 40.42 3.63
CA ASP A 218 -35.80 41.81 3.18
C ASP A 218 -36.33 42.84 4.18
N GLU A 219 -37.35 42.49 4.96
CA GLU A 219 -37.89 43.34 6.01
C GLU A 219 -36.92 43.56 7.16
N TYR A 220 -36.12 42.53 7.52
CA TYR A 220 -35.06 42.67 8.50
C TYR A 220 -34.07 43.74 8.07
N TRP A 221 -33.66 43.72 6.83
CA TRP A 221 -32.70 44.72 6.30
C TRP A 221 -33.24 46.12 6.34
N LYS A 222 -34.53 46.31 5.98
CA LYS A 222 -35.21 47.61 6.03
C LYS A 222 -35.29 48.14 7.45
N GLU A 223 -35.61 47.27 8.42
CA GLU A 223 -35.76 47.66 9.83
C GLU A 223 -34.41 47.98 10.45
N MET A 224 -33.35 47.20 10.15
CA MET A 224 -31.99 47.47 10.58
C MET A 224 -31.44 48.78 9.97
N ALA A 225 -31.74 49.07 8.72
CA ALA A 225 -31.36 50.33 8.11
C ALA A 225 -32.03 51.55 8.78
N ARG A 226 -33.26 51.41 9.23
CA ARG A 226 -33.97 52.46 10.03
C ARG A 226 -33.36 52.60 11.44
N LEU A 227 -33.10 51.51 12.14
CA LEU A 227 -32.55 51.53 13.47
C LEU A 227 -31.14 52.13 13.52
N LYS A 228 -30.33 51.84 12.49
CA LYS A 228 -28.96 52.43 12.35
C LYS A 228 -28.93 53.80 11.69
N ASN A 229 -30.08 54.41 11.37
CA ASN A 229 -30.21 55.72 10.69
C ASN A 229 -29.43 55.80 9.34
N VAL A 230 -29.42 54.70 8.57
CA VAL A 230 -28.72 54.61 7.26
C VAL A 230 -29.70 54.39 6.13
N ALA A 231 -31.02 54.39 6.38
CA ALA A 231 -32.05 54.21 5.37
C ALA A 231 -32.01 55.30 4.31
N GLY A 232 -31.93 54.91 3.02
CA GLY A 232 -31.83 55.83 1.88
C GLY A 232 -30.43 56.13 1.39
N ASP A 233 -29.37 55.74 2.15
CA ASP A 233 -27.98 55.83 1.72
C ASP A 233 -27.46 54.45 1.28
N ARG A 234 -27.42 54.23 -0.01
CA ARG A 234 -27.11 52.89 -0.59
C ARG A 234 -25.73 52.37 -0.17
N GLU A 235 -24.72 53.23 -0.04
CA GLU A 235 -23.39 52.76 0.35
C GLU A 235 -23.34 52.36 1.84
N LYS A 236 -24.00 53.11 2.71
CA LYS A 236 -24.07 52.78 4.14
C LYS A 236 -24.93 51.57 4.39
N GLU A 237 -26.00 51.35 3.62
CA GLU A 237 -26.82 50.14 3.70
C GLU A 237 -26.01 48.89 3.30
N ILE A 238 -25.20 48.95 2.25
CA ILE A 238 -24.32 47.85 1.83
C ILE A 238 -23.32 47.50 2.94
N ARG A 239 -22.59 48.49 3.47
CA ARG A 239 -21.63 48.27 4.56
C ARG A 239 -22.30 47.65 5.80
N MET A 240 -23.45 48.16 6.17
CA MET A 240 -24.24 47.58 7.28
C MET A 240 -24.60 46.12 7.06
N ARG A 241 -25.00 45.76 5.84
CA ARG A 241 -25.32 44.34 5.49
C ARG A 241 -24.06 43.49 5.57
N GLU A 242 -22.93 43.96 5.04
CA GLU A 242 -21.66 43.27 5.10
C GLU A 242 -21.20 43.02 6.55
N GLU A 243 -21.30 44.06 7.42
CA GLU A 243 -20.96 43.91 8.85
C GLU A 243 -21.82 42.87 9.56
N ILE A 244 -23.13 42.91 9.37
CA ILE A 244 -24.07 41.96 10.03
C ILE A 244 -23.85 40.54 9.47
N THR A 245 -23.63 40.40 8.16
CA THR A 245 -23.36 39.13 7.54
C THR A 245 -22.04 38.55 8.07
N GLN A 246 -20.99 39.37 8.21
CA GLN A 246 -19.72 38.90 8.75
C GLN A 246 -19.85 38.48 10.23
N GLN A 247 -20.60 39.23 11.02
CA GLN A 247 -20.88 38.86 12.42
C GLN A 247 -21.61 37.52 12.54
N LEU A 248 -22.57 37.23 11.62
CA LEU A 248 -23.27 35.96 11.58
C LEU A 248 -22.35 34.81 11.14
N ILE A 249 -21.49 35.06 10.15
CA ILE A 249 -20.48 34.07 9.70
C ILE A 249 -19.52 33.76 10.87
N ASP A 250 -18.98 34.78 11.52
CA ASP A 250 -18.05 34.62 12.63
C ASP A 250 -18.72 33.90 13.82
N PHE A 251 -19.97 34.18 14.09
CA PHE A 251 -20.77 33.49 15.13
C PHE A 251 -20.95 31.98 14.79
N LEU A 252 -21.30 31.66 13.55
CA LEU A 252 -21.53 30.29 13.12
C LEU A 252 -20.21 29.51 12.92
N ALA A 253 -19.13 30.19 12.59
CA ALA A 253 -17.80 29.57 12.42
C ALA A 253 -17.12 29.24 13.77
N ASN A 254 -17.40 29.98 14.82
CA ASN A 254 -16.81 29.82 16.14
C ASN A 254 -17.58 28.81 17.00
N GLU A 255 -17.58 27.55 16.63
CA GLU A 255 -18.14 26.43 17.42
C GLU A 255 -17.52 26.28 18.83
N ASN A 256 -16.35 26.88 19.07
CA ASN A 256 -15.63 26.81 20.35
C ASN A 256 -16.00 27.92 21.34
N THR A 257 -16.85 28.88 20.97
CA THR A 257 -17.30 29.91 21.90
C THR A 257 -18.46 29.37 22.73
N LYS A 258 -18.15 28.94 23.95
CA LYS A 258 -19.11 28.51 24.96
C LYS A 258 -20.26 29.53 25.09
N GLY A 259 -21.45 29.19 24.59
CA GLY A 259 -22.68 29.88 24.92
C GLY A 259 -22.95 31.18 24.16
N GLY A 260 -22.49 31.32 22.89
CA GLY A 260 -22.94 32.43 22.06
C GLY A 260 -24.45 32.38 21.83
N THR A 261 -25.17 33.38 22.32
CA THR A 261 -26.60 33.51 22.11
C THR A 261 -26.87 34.40 20.91
N LEU A 262 -27.48 33.88 19.85
CA LEU A 262 -28.01 34.68 18.77
C LEU A 262 -29.37 35.21 19.18
N ILE A 263 -29.49 36.51 19.38
CA ILE A 263 -30.78 37.15 19.70
C ILE A 263 -31.42 37.61 18.40
N SER A 264 -32.54 36.99 18.03
CA SER A 264 -33.36 37.40 16.89
C SER A 264 -34.71 37.87 17.36
N THR A 265 -35.21 38.97 16.79
CA THR A 265 -36.55 39.47 17.06
C THR A 265 -37.57 38.75 16.15
N ARG A 266 -38.68 38.34 16.73
CA ARG A 266 -39.82 37.74 16.03
C ARG A 266 -40.88 38.79 15.83
N LYS A 267 -41.47 38.83 14.65
CA LYS A 267 -42.60 39.69 14.32
C LYS A 267 -43.82 38.82 14.03
N PHE A 268 -44.95 39.16 14.57
CA PHE A 268 -46.21 38.49 14.33
C PHE A 268 -47.04 39.35 13.37
N ALA A 269 -47.38 38.83 12.22
CA ALA A 269 -48.31 39.47 11.30
C ALA A 269 -49.71 38.91 11.51
N PRO A 270 -50.72 39.75 11.68
CA PRO A 270 -52.12 39.30 11.78
C PRO A 270 -52.54 38.71 10.42
N SER A 271 -52.92 37.44 10.40
CA SER A 271 -53.53 36.83 9.25
C SER A 271 -55.04 37.11 9.23
N GLY A 272 -55.57 37.39 8.05
CA GLY A 272 -57.01 37.70 7.87
C GLY A 272 -58.02 36.62 8.31
N SER A 273 -57.55 35.48 8.73
CA SER A 273 -58.35 34.36 9.29
C SER A 273 -58.25 34.22 10.82
N GLY A 274 -57.74 35.23 11.55
CA GLY A 274 -57.62 35.19 13.00
C GLY A 274 -56.47 34.36 13.59
N ALA A 275 -55.66 33.74 12.74
CA ALA A 275 -54.42 33.08 13.14
C ALA A 275 -53.24 34.05 13.00
N THR A 276 -52.40 34.12 14.00
CA THR A 276 -51.11 34.88 13.95
C THR A 276 -50.05 34.01 13.21
N LEU A 277 -49.60 34.52 12.07
CA LEU A 277 -48.48 33.95 11.37
C LEU A 277 -47.19 34.51 11.97
N GLU A 278 -46.32 33.63 12.47
CA GLU A 278 -44.99 33.98 12.99
C GLU A 278 -44.05 34.25 11.80
N ASP A 279 -43.62 35.51 11.68
CA ASP A 279 -42.63 35.88 10.65
C ASP A 279 -41.23 35.90 11.25
N LYS A 280 -40.35 35.00 10.76
CA LYS A 280 -38.99 34.87 11.25
C LYS A 280 -38.11 35.73 10.38
N TYR A 281 -37.50 36.77 10.96
CA TYR A 281 -36.55 37.63 10.26
C TYR A 281 -35.27 36.90 9.83
N ILE A 282 -34.79 35.94 10.63
CA ILE A 282 -33.63 35.12 10.37
C ILE A 282 -34.01 33.67 10.59
N GLN A 283 -33.83 32.85 9.55
CA GLN A 283 -34.01 31.40 9.62
C GLN A 283 -32.66 30.75 9.32
N ILE A 284 -32.19 29.90 10.25
CA ILE A 284 -30.96 29.13 10.09
C ILE A 284 -31.36 27.68 9.89
N GLU A 285 -31.02 27.14 8.75
CA GLU A 285 -31.24 25.73 8.44
C GLU A 285 -29.88 25.00 8.48
N HIS A 286 -29.85 23.91 9.21
CA HIS A 286 -28.70 23.01 9.18
C HIS A 286 -28.77 22.19 7.90
N VAL A 287 -27.71 22.25 7.09
CA VAL A 287 -27.58 21.39 5.92
C VAL A 287 -27.20 20.01 6.41
N GLU A 288 -28.18 19.12 6.50
CA GLU A 288 -27.91 17.71 6.77
C GLU A 288 -27.07 17.14 5.64
N SER A 289 -25.99 16.47 6.02
CA SER A 289 -25.20 15.70 5.06
C SER A 289 -26.07 14.62 4.44
N ALA A 290 -26.25 14.67 3.13
CA ALA A 290 -26.93 13.60 2.37
C ALA A 290 -26.19 12.24 2.48
N ILE A 291 -24.99 12.24 3.04
CA ILE A 291 -24.13 11.05 3.15
C ILE A 291 -24.13 10.62 4.63
N LYS A 292 -24.86 9.55 4.91
CA LYS A 292 -24.77 8.85 6.18
C LYS A 292 -23.37 8.28 6.31
N GLY A 293 -22.63 8.65 7.35
CA GLY A 293 -21.20 8.35 7.52
C GLY A 293 -20.80 6.86 7.55
N GLY A 294 -21.74 5.94 7.32
CA GLY A 294 -21.55 4.50 7.29
C GLY A 294 -21.58 3.85 5.89
N GLU A 295 -22.10 4.54 4.86
CA GLU A 295 -22.38 3.93 3.56
C GLU A 295 -21.18 3.30 2.84
N PHE A 296 -19.95 3.73 3.18
CA PHE A 296 -18.74 3.22 2.53
C PHE A 296 -17.88 2.33 3.43
N ILE A 297 -18.35 1.98 4.63
CA ILE A 297 -17.61 1.10 5.54
C ILE A 297 -17.67 -0.32 5.00
N GLU A 298 -18.85 -0.78 4.61
CA GLU A 298 -19.06 -2.12 4.05
C GLU A 298 -18.24 -2.32 2.77
N ASP A 299 -18.23 -1.34 1.86
CA ASP A 299 -17.43 -1.39 0.62
C ASP A 299 -15.92 -1.48 0.92
N ALA A 300 -15.46 -0.76 1.95
CA ALA A 300 -14.05 -0.80 2.37
C ALA A 300 -13.67 -2.16 2.95
N GLU A 301 -14.54 -2.74 3.78
CA GLU A 301 -14.37 -4.06 4.37
C GLU A 301 -14.40 -5.15 3.31
N GLU A 302 -15.33 -5.08 2.38
CA GLU A 302 -15.40 -6.01 1.26
C GLU A 302 -14.13 -5.97 0.40
N ALA A 303 -13.68 -4.77 0.02
CA ALA A 303 -12.45 -4.61 -0.75
C ALA A 303 -11.23 -5.20 -0.01
N ASN A 304 -11.10 -4.94 1.28
CA ASN A 304 -10.01 -5.44 2.11
C ASN A 304 -10.07 -6.97 2.25
N ASN A 305 -11.26 -7.53 2.41
CA ASN A 305 -11.48 -8.98 2.52
C ASN A 305 -11.11 -9.70 1.21
N ILE A 306 -11.51 -9.14 0.06
CA ILE A 306 -11.19 -9.72 -1.25
C ILE A 306 -9.68 -9.64 -1.53
N ILE A 307 -9.02 -8.53 -1.17
CA ILE A 307 -7.57 -8.40 -1.30
C ILE A 307 -6.88 -9.46 -0.43
N SER A 308 -7.30 -9.61 0.83
CA SER A 308 -6.72 -10.60 1.74
C SER A 308 -6.92 -12.03 1.25
N TYR A 309 -8.13 -12.36 0.77
CA TYR A 309 -8.43 -13.66 0.15
C TYR A 309 -7.53 -13.95 -1.06
N ALA A 310 -7.36 -12.98 -1.96
CA ALA A 310 -6.50 -13.14 -3.13
C ALA A 310 -5.02 -13.37 -2.78
N MET A 311 -4.58 -12.85 -1.64
CA MET A 311 -3.23 -13.03 -1.10
C MET A 311 -3.09 -14.27 -0.20
N GLY A 312 -4.17 -15.02 0.01
CA GLY A 312 -4.19 -16.25 0.82
C GLY A 312 -4.11 -15.99 2.33
N VAL A 313 -4.48 -14.80 2.79
CA VAL A 313 -4.45 -14.41 4.20
C VAL A 313 -5.88 -14.24 4.70
N HIS A 314 -6.20 -14.88 5.82
CA HIS A 314 -7.49 -14.66 6.44
C HIS A 314 -7.52 -13.27 7.12
N PRO A 315 -8.57 -12.45 6.91
CA PRO A 315 -8.63 -11.08 7.43
C PRO A 315 -8.36 -10.95 8.93
N ASN A 316 -8.85 -11.90 9.73
CA ASN A 316 -8.65 -11.91 11.19
C ASN A 316 -7.18 -12.03 11.61
N LEU A 317 -6.30 -12.59 10.75
CA LEU A 317 -4.88 -12.73 11.06
C LEU A 317 -4.12 -11.39 10.96
N ASN A 318 -4.66 -10.43 10.22
CA ASN A 318 -4.08 -9.09 10.05
C ASN A 318 -4.78 -8.02 10.88
N GLY A 319 -5.68 -8.41 11.80
CA GLY A 319 -6.41 -7.46 12.61
C GLY A 319 -7.49 -6.67 11.84
N ALA A 320 -7.79 -7.04 10.61
CA ALA A 320 -8.95 -6.54 9.87
C ALA A 320 -10.17 -7.34 10.33
N THR A 321 -10.66 -7.03 11.53
CA THR A 321 -11.95 -7.56 12.02
C THR A 321 -13.09 -6.76 11.42
N PRO A 322 -14.22 -7.42 11.07
CA PRO A 322 -15.47 -6.71 10.77
C PRO A 322 -16.00 -5.99 12.01
#